data_e99fa87abd6e28dc2fa016885f2573a5
#
_entry.id   e99fa87abd6e28dc2fa016885f2573a5
#
_cell.length_a   1.000
_cell.length_b   1.000
_cell.length_c   1.000
_cell.angle_alpha   90.00
_cell.angle_beta   90.00
_cell.angle_gamma   90.00
#
_symmetry.space_group_name_H-M   'P 1'
#
loop_
_entity.id
_entity.type
_entity.pdbx_description
1 polymer ?
#
loop_
_entity_poly.entity_id
_entity_poly.type
_entity_poly.pdbx_seq_one_letter_code
_entity_poly.pdbx_strand_id
1 'polypeptide(L)'
;QSKWAYLPDNIQEGNALTSVLSLKRLIVGVDDESVKQLIIELFRPQFPAKHQYLFMPILDAEFTKLSISGMLATRISFMNDLANVSEKLGIDIQNVQQGLASDSRIGASYLSAGAGFGGENFSHDILTLSNTVNATGVKSRLLDQVWEINEQQKEILFRKLWNIFKGDLKNKKIAIWGSSFKEKTASIQNASIHPLLEARWAQGAIVYLHDPEALHEVNALYGARADLILCSDQYQVIQQADALCLLTAWKQYWSPDFQYLKQQMNRPLILDGRNIYDPVYVKSQGFEYQGVVEHECNHFSK
;
A
#
# COMPACT_ATOMS: atom_id res chain seq x y z
N GLN A 1 -26.55 24.72 -25.76
CA GLN A 1 -25.62 23.57 -25.66
C GLN A 1 -25.03 23.54 -24.27
N SER A 2 -25.03 22.37 -23.59
CA SER A 2 -24.39 22.22 -22.30
C SER A 2 -22.87 22.34 -22.47
N LYS A 3 -22.23 23.05 -21.55
CA LYS A 3 -20.77 23.24 -21.51
C LYS A 3 -20.21 22.38 -20.39
N TRP A 4 -19.05 21.79 -20.58
CA TRP A 4 -18.46 20.83 -19.69
C TRP A 4 -17.09 21.31 -19.22
N ALA A 5 -16.74 20.94 -17.97
CA ALA A 5 -15.39 21.00 -17.45
C ALA A 5 -15.10 19.67 -16.75
N TYR A 6 -13.88 19.20 -16.86
CA TYR A 6 -13.37 18.06 -16.13
C TYR A 6 -12.35 18.53 -15.10
N LEU A 7 -12.56 18.15 -13.86
CA LEU A 7 -11.63 18.42 -12.76
C LEU A 7 -11.10 17.07 -12.26
N PRO A 8 -9.83 16.76 -12.54
CA PRO A 8 -9.21 15.53 -12.06
C PRO A 8 -9.31 15.40 -10.55
N ASP A 9 -9.86 14.30 -10.08
CA ASP A 9 -9.85 13.96 -8.66
C ASP A 9 -8.50 13.34 -8.29
N ASN A 10 -7.66 14.12 -7.60
CA ASN A 10 -6.40 13.70 -6.99
C ASN A 10 -6.50 13.64 -5.45
N ILE A 11 -7.70 13.54 -4.92
CA ILE A 11 -7.96 13.45 -3.48
C ILE A 11 -7.47 12.10 -2.97
N GLN A 12 -6.74 12.15 -1.85
CA GLN A 12 -6.25 10.93 -1.20
C GLN A 12 -7.26 10.46 -0.15
N GLU A 13 -7.81 9.28 -0.33
CA GLU A 13 -8.64 8.62 0.68
C GLU A 13 -7.92 8.57 2.04
N GLY A 14 -8.64 8.83 3.13
CA GLY A 14 -8.05 8.95 4.48
C GLY A 14 -7.31 10.27 4.76
N ASN A 15 -7.08 11.12 3.73
CA ASN A 15 -6.42 12.43 3.86
C ASN A 15 -7.04 13.50 2.94
N ALA A 16 -8.34 13.39 2.68
CA ALA A 16 -9.03 14.18 1.68
C ALA A 16 -8.90 15.70 1.90
N LEU A 17 -9.21 16.19 3.09
CA LEU A 17 -9.17 17.62 3.39
C LEU A 17 -7.76 18.21 3.19
N THR A 18 -6.73 17.54 3.73
CA THR A 18 -5.35 18.00 3.58
C THR A 18 -4.89 17.96 2.13
N SER A 19 -5.26 16.91 1.38
CA SER A 19 -4.89 16.78 -0.03
C SER A 19 -5.49 17.91 -0.87
N VAL A 20 -6.75 18.30 -0.63
CA VAL A 20 -7.40 19.42 -1.33
C VAL A 20 -6.76 20.76 -0.93
N LEU A 21 -6.57 21.00 0.37
CA LEU A 21 -6.03 22.28 0.86
C LEU A 21 -4.55 22.50 0.52
N SER A 22 -3.80 21.43 0.30
CA SER A 22 -2.38 21.49 -0.08
C SER A 22 -2.12 21.60 -1.59
N LEU A 23 -3.17 21.55 -2.42
CA LEU A 23 -3.03 21.69 -3.86
C LEU A 23 -2.42 23.06 -4.21
N LYS A 24 -1.30 23.03 -4.93
CA LYS A 24 -0.63 24.26 -5.43
C LYS A 24 -1.19 24.72 -6.76
N ARG A 25 -1.71 23.80 -7.55
CA ARG A 25 -2.26 24.04 -8.89
C ARG A 25 -3.50 23.20 -9.12
N LEU A 26 -4.47 23.75 -9.83
CA LEU A 26 -5.69 23.07 -10.24
C LEU A 26 -5.58 22.71 -11.73
N ILE A 27 -5.65 21.42 -12.05
CA ILE A 27 -5.77 20.93 -13.43
C ILE A 27 -7.24 21.04 -13.83
N VAL A 28 -7.51 21.57 -14.98
CA VAL A 28 -8.89 21.79 -15.47
C VAL A 28 -8.95 21.45 -16.96
N GLY A 29 -9.72 20.43 -17.30
CA GLY A 29 -10.09 20.11 -18.67
C GLY A 29 -11.26 20.96 -19.13
N VAL A 30 -11.09 21.77 -20.16
CA VAL A 30 -12.16 22.59 -20.76
C VAL A 30 -11.93 22.77 -22.26
N ASP A 31 -12.99 22.72 -23.01
CA ASP A 31 -12.99 22.97 -24.48
C ASP A 31 -13.65 24.33 -24.87
N ASP A 32 -14.19 25.05 -23.89
CA ASP A 32 -14.87 26.33 -24.08
C ASP A 32 -14.25 27.42 -23.18
N GLU A 33 -13.82 28.52 -23.79
CA GLU A 33 -13.18 29.64 -23.10
C GLU A 33 -14.05 30.28 -22.00
N SER A 34 -15.39 30.31 -22.23
CA SER A 34 -16.30 30.89 -21.23
C SER A 34 -16.38 30.08 -19.95
N VAL A 35 -16.09 28.76 -20.00
CA VAL A 35 -16.07 27.89 -18.84
C VAL A 35 -14.82 28.14 -17.99
N LYS A 36 -13.69 28.48 -18.61
CA LYS A 36 -12.45 28.83 -17.87
C LYS A 36 -12.69 29.98 -16.90
N GLN A 37 -13.40 31.03 -17.36
CA GLN A 37 -13.67 32.18 -16.51
C GLN A 37 -14.54 31.80 -15.30
N LEU A 38 -15.57 30.98 -15.53
CA LEU A 38 -16.44 30.48 -14.47
C LEU A 38 -15.66 29.65 -13.44
N ILE A 39 -14.75 28.77 -13.90
CA ILE A 39 -13.90 27.98 -13.01
C ILE A 39 -12.98 28.88 -12.19
N ILE A 40 -12.36 29.88 -12.80
CA ILE A 40 -11.52 30.85 -12.07
C ILE A 40 -12.33 31.57 -10.99
N GLU A 41 -13.54 32.00 -11.28
CA GLU A 41 -14.40 32.67 -10.29
C GLU A 41 -14.79 31.75 -9.15
N LEU A 42 -15.15 30.50 -9.46
CA LEU A 42 -15.57 29.51 -8.46
C LEU A 42 -14.42 29.14 -7.51
N PHE A 43 -13.21 28.93 -8.04
CA PHE A 43 -12.05 28.47 -7.27
C PHE A 43 -11.10 29.57 -6.80
N ARG A 44 -11.41 30.85 -7.10
CA ARG A 44 -10.60 32.01 -6.69
C ARG A 44 -10.25 32.04 -5.19
N PRO A 45 -11.14 31.67 -4.25
CA PRO A 45 -10.79 31.68 -2.83
C PRO A 45 -9.60 30.78 -2.49
N GLN A 46 -9.44 29.66 -3.19
CA GLN A 46 -8.35 28.69 -2.98
C GLN A 46 -7.16 28.95 -3.92
N PHE A 47 -7.42 29.40 -5.14
CA PHE A 47 -6.41 29.64 -6.19
C PHE A 47 -6.51 31.08 -6.70
N PRO A 48 -6.00 32.08 -5.96
CA PRO A 48 -6.16 33.49 -6.32
C PRO A 48 -5.35 33.93 -7.55
N ALA A 49 -4.30 33.18 -7.90
CA ALA A 49 -3.39 33.57 -8.99
C ALA A 49 -3.61 32.74 -10.25
N LYS A 50 -3.63 33.41 -11.42
CA LYS A 50 -3.87 32.75 -12.72
C LYS A 50 -2.91 31.58 -13.02
N HIS A 51 -1.65 31.65 -12.61
CA HIS A 51 -0.66 30.61 -12.85
C HIS A 51 -0.90 29.32 -12.04
N GLN A 52 -1.86 29.33 -11.11
CA GLN A 52 -2.28 28.16 -10.35
C GLN A 52 -3.28 27.27 -11.12
N TYR A 53 -3.84 27.75 -12.22
CA TYR A 53 -4.70 26.94 -13.08
C TYR A 53 -3.92 26.39 -14.26
N LEU A 54 -4.05 25.08 -14.50
CA LEU A 54 -3.52 24.39 -15.67
C LEU A 54 -4.69 24.00 -16.56
N PHE A 55 -5.07 24.90 -17.46
CA PHE A 55 -6.12 24.62 -18.42
C PHE A 55 -5.59 23.80 -19.60
N MET A 56 -6.34 22.78 -19.98
CA MET A 56 -6.05 21.90 -21.11
C MET A 56 -7.34 21.36 -21.71
N PRO A 57 -7.35 20.73 -22.91
CA PRO A 57 -8.50 19.99 -23.41
C PRO A 57 -9.00 18.95 -22.42
N ILE A 58 -10.30 18.63 -22.42
CA ILE A 58 -10.89 17.67 -21.48
C ILE A 58 -10.17 16.32 -21.55
N LEU A 59 -9.96 15.80 -22.76
CA LEU A 59 -9.29 14.52 -22.98
C LEU A 59 -7.86 14.50 -22.40
N ASP A 60 -7.12 15.61 -22.53
CA ASP A 60 -5.77 15.74 -21.98
C ASP A 60 -5.78 15.71 -20.45
N ALA A 61 -6.77 16.34 -19.82
CA ALA A 61 -6.92 16.35 -18.37
C ALA A 61 -7.32 14.97 -17.81
N GLU A 62 -8.21 14.24 -18.50
CA GLU A 62 -8.56 12.86 -18.17
C GLU A 62 -7.33 11.94 -18.26
N PHE A 63 -6.60 12.02 -19.37
CA PHE A 63 -5.39 11.23 -19.56
C PHE A 63 -4.29 11.59 -18.56
N THR A 64 -4.16 12.88 -18.21
CA THR A 64 -3.21 13.36 -17.18
C THR A 64 -3.51 12.74 -15.82
N LYS A 65 -4.79 12.66 -15.42
CA LYS A 65 -5.18 12.04 -14.15
C LYS A 65 -4.77 10.57 -14.08
N LEU A 66 -5.07 9.80 -15.10
CA LEU A 66 -4.67 8.39 -15.19
C LEU A 66 -3.13 8.23 -15.23
N SER A 67 -2.44 9.12 -15.94
CA SER A 67 -0.98 9.13 -16.04
C SER A 67 -0.30 9.41 -14.70
N ILE A 68 -0.87 10.29 -13.87
CA ILE A 68 -0.37 10.54 -12.50
C ILE A 68 -0.45 9.24 -11.69
N SER A 69 -1.59 8.56 -11.68
CA SER A 69 -1.75 7.28 -10.97
C SER A 69 -0.78 6.22 -11.49
N GLY A 70 -0.63 6.09 -12.81
CA GLY A 70 0.32 5.16 -13.43
C GLY A 70 1.78 5.45 -13.05
N MET A 71 2.19 6.73 -12.99
CA MET A 71 3.54 7.12 -12.55
C MET A 71 3.78 6.79 -11.07
N LEU A 72 2.80 7.06 -10.20
CA LEU A 72 2.91 6.76 -8.78
C LEU A 72 2.97 5.24 -8.53
N ALA A 73 2.18 4.45 -9.25
CA ALA A 73 2.24 2.99 -9.19
C ALA A 73 3.58 2.45 -9.67
N THR A 74 4.12 3.02 -10.75
CA THR A 74 5.45 2.66 -11.25
C THR A 74 6.52 2.86 -10.18
N ARG A 75 6.47 3.95 -9.42
CA ARG A 75 7.42 4.21 -8.32
C ARG A 75 7.32 3.15 -7.22
N ILE A 76 6.11 2.77 -6.81
CA ILE A 76 5.91 1.74 -5.77
C ILE A 76 6.41 0.38 -6.27
N SER A 77 6.00 -0.04 -7.47
CA SER A 77 6.42 -1.33 -8.03
C SER A 77 7.93 -1.37 -8.29
N PHE A 78 8.53 -0.27 -8.75
CA PHE A 78 9.98 -0.15 -8.89
C PHE A 78 10.70 -0.37 -7.55
N MET A 79 10.24 0.27 -6.47
CA MET A 79 10.83 0.09 -5.15
C MET A 79 10.62 -1.33 -4.60
N ASN A 80 9.48 -1.94 -4.88
CA ASN A 80 9.22 -3.33 -4.49
C ASN A 80 10.11 -4.32 -5.25
N ASP A 81 10.32 -4.10 -6.55
CA ASP A 81 11.22 -4.91 -7.36
C ASP A 81 12.67 -4.80 -6.88
N LEU A 82 13.16 -3.57 -6.63
CA LEU A 82 14.47 -3.34 -6.02
C LEU A 82 14.59 -3.98 -4.63
N ALA A 83 13.54 -3.94 -3.83
CA ALA A 83 13.50 -4.56 -2.51
C ALA A 83 13.74 -6.08 -2.58
N ASN A 84 13.08 -6.75 -3.53
CA ASN A 84 13.27 -8.19 -3.74
C ASN A 84 14.71 -8.56 -4.19
N VAL A 85 15.35 -7.69 -4.97
CA VAL A 85 16.77 -7.87 -5.37
C VAL A 85 17.70 -7.56 -4.20
N SER A 86 17.42 -6.50 -3.44
CA SER A 86 18.21 -6.05 -2.29
C SER A 86 18.33 -7.13 -1.22
N GLU A 87 17.26 -7.87 -0.95
CA GLU A 87 17.26 -9.01 -0.03
C GLU A 87 18.29 -10.06 -0.40
N LYS A 88 18.43 -10.39 -1.70
CA LYS A 88 19.40 -11.37 -2.20
C LYS A 88 20.84 -10.86 -2.20
N LEU A 89 21.02 -9.55 -2.31
CA LEU A 89 22.33 -8.91 -2.37
C LEU A 89 22.83 -8.42 -1.01
N GLY A 90 22.04 -8.53 0.06
CA GLY A 90 22.36 -7.97 1.37
C GLY A 90 22.40 -6.45 1.40
N ILE A 91 21.61 -5.78 0.54
CA ILE A 91 21.54 -4.32 0.42
C ILE A 91 20.38 -3.82 1.28
N ASP A 92 20.61 -2.72 2.03
CA ASP A 92 19.55 -2.04 2.76
C ASP A 92 18.70 -1.18 1.83
N ILE A 93 17.47 -1.60 1.56
CA ILE A 93 16.54 -0.85 0.72
C ILE A 93 16.15 0.51 1.32
N GLN A 94 16.21 0.68 2.63
CA GLN A 94 15.93 1.97 3.28
C GLN A 94 17.03 2.99 2.96
N ASN A 95 18.29 2.57 2.93
CA ASN A 95 19.39 3.40 2.49
C ASN A 95 19.26 3.78 1.00
N VAL A 96 18.85 2.84 0.16
CA VAL A 96 18.58 3.08 -1.26
C VAL A 96 17.42 4.07 -1.40
N GLN A 97 16.34 3.89 -0.66
CA GLN A 97 15.21 4.82 -0.62
C GLN A 97 15.64 6.24 -0.23
N GLN A 98 16.45 6.39 0.82
CA GLN A 98 16.96 7.69 1.26
C GLN A 98 17.85 8.33 0.18
N GLY A 99 18.71 7.54 -0.46
CA GLY A 99 19.53 7.99 -1.58
C GLY A 99 18.68 8.51 -2.76
N LEU A 100 17.69 7.75 -3.19
CA LEU A 100 16.74 8.16 -4.24
C LEU A 100 15.94 9.41 -3.85
N ALA A 101 15.45 9.46 -2.59
CA ALA A 101 14.70 10.59 -2.08
C ALA A 101 15.51 11.89 -2.00
N SER A 102 16.84 11.81 -1.85
CA SER A 102 17.74 12.97 -1.81
C SER A 102 17.93 13.64 -3.17
N ASP A 103 17.69 12.94 -4.29
CA ASP A 103 17.71 13.54 -5.61
C ASP A 103 16.43 14.34 -5.85
N SER A 104 16.55 15.66 -6.00
CA SER A 104 15.42 16.57 -6.18
C SER A 104 14.58 16.29 -7.45
N ARG A 105 15.14 15.62 -8.44
CA ARG A 105 14.43 15.19 -9.65
C ARG A 105 13.49 14.04 -9.39
N ILE A 106 13.73 13.27 -8.32
CA ILE A 106 12.93 12.12 -7.89
C ILE A 106 12.00 12.53 -6.75
N GLY A 107 12.53 13.03 -5.63
CA GLY A 107 11.80 13.36 -4.41
C GLY A 107 11.30 12.13 -3.64
N ALA A 108 10.84 12.32 -2.41
CA ALA A 108 10.61 11.25 -1.44
C ALA A 108 9.27 10.49 -1.58
N SER A 109 8.30 11.03 -2.32
CA SER A 109 6.95 10.47 -2.35
C SER A 109 6.88 9.13 -3.10
N TYR A 110 6.12 8.16 -2.57
CA TYR A 110 5.86 6.86 -3.20
C TYR A 110 7.12 6.00 -3.43
N LEU A 111 8.12 6.11 -2.57
CA LEU A 111 9.36 5.31 -2.63
C LEU A 111 9.45 4.22 -1.56
N SER A 112 8.43 4.03 -0.73
CA SER A 112 8.46 3.00 0.31
C SER A 112 8.15 1.64 -0.27
N ALA A 113 9.04 0.67 -0.07
CA ALA A 113 8.76 -0.73 -0.33
C ALA A 113 7.78 -1.29 0.72
N GLY A 114 6.88 -2.17 0.29
CA GLY A 114 5.86 -2.77 1.16
C GLY A 114 5.22 -4.00 0.54
N ALA A 115 4.12 -4.46 1.13
CA ALA A 115 3.34 -5.61 0.65
C ALA A 115 2.38 -5.25 -0.51
N GLY A 116 2.80 -4.39 -1.42
CA GLY A 116 1.99 -3.95 -2.55
C GLY A 116 1.02 -2.80 -2.23
N PHE A 117 0.44 -2.22 -3.28
CA PHE A 117 -0.61 -1.22 -3.19
C PHE A 117 -1.98 -1.81 -3.46
N GLY A 118 -3.02 -1.16 -2.94
CA GLY A 118 -4.42 -1.48 -3.15
C GLY A 118 -5.26 -0.21 -3.29
N GLY A 119 -6.55 -0.31 -2.98
CA GLY A 119 -7.54 0.73 -3.12
C GLY A 119 -8.26 0.65 -4.48
N GLU A 120 -9.53 1.02 -4.46
CA GLU A 120 -10.40 0.92 -5.64
C GLU A 120 -9.94 1.89 -6.74
N ASN A 121 -9.92 3.18 -6.43
CA ASN A 121 -9.64 4.23 -7.42
C ASN A 121 -8.25 4.11 -8.03
N PHE A 122 -7.22 3.89 -7.20
CA PHE A 122 -5.84 3.79 -7.66
C PHE A 122 -5.63 2.59 -8.59
N SER A 123 -6.15 1.44 -8.20
CA SER A 123 -6.09 0.22 -9.01
C SER A 123 -6.87 0.35 -10.31
N HIS A 124 -8.08 0.95 -10.24
CA HIS A 124 -8.92 1.20 -11.40
C HIS A 124 -8.25 2.13 -12.41
N ASP A 125 -7.61 3.21 -11.94
CA ASP A 125 -6.90 4.15 -12.82
C ASP A 125 -5.78 3.49 -13.62
N ILE A 126 -4.98 2.63 -12.96
CA ILE A 126 -3.86 1.95 -13.60
C ILE A 126 -4.36 0.97 -14.66
N LEU A 127 -5.37 0.17 -14.33
CA LEU A 127 -5.98 -0.77 -15.26
C LEU A 127 -6.66 -0.06 -16.42
N THR A 128 -7.36 1.05 -16.15
CA THR A 128 -7.99 1.87 -17.18
C THR A 128 -6.95 2.46 -18.12
N LEU A 129 -5.85 3.00 -17.59
CA LEU A 129 -4.77 3.54 -18.41
C LEU A 129 -4.14 2.44 -19.30
N SER A 130 -3.82 1.26 -18.72
CA SER A 130 -3.28 0.14 -19.48
C SER A 130 -4.23 -0.31 -20.60
N ASN A 131 -5.51 -0.48 -20.28
CA ASN A 131 -6.54 -0.85 -21.25
C ASN A 131 -6.71 0.21 -22.35
N THR A 132 -6.70 1.50 -22.01
CA THR A 132 -6.79 2.60 -22.96
C THR A 132 -5.61 2.60 -23.94
N VAL A 133 -4.38 2.39 -23.43
CA VAL A 133 -3.18 2.28 -24.27
C VAL A 133 -3.29 1.05 -25.19
N ASN A 134 -3.65 -0.10 -24.65
CA ASN A 134 -3.79 -1.35 -25.43
C ASN A 134 -4.87 -1.24 -26.52
N ALA A 135 -5.97 -0.51 -26.27
CA ALA A 135 -7.05 -0.26 -27.25
C ALA A 135 -6.59 0.56 -28.48
N THR A 136 -5.49 1.31 -28.36
CA THR A 136 -4.87 2.04 -29.49
C THR A 136 -4.03 1.15 -30.41
N GLY A 137 -3.84 -0.12 -30.06
CA GLY A 137 -2.92 -1.05 -30.75
C GLY A 137 -1.47 -0.97 -30.25
N VAL A 138 -1.17 -0.09 -29.32
CA VAL A 138 0.14 -0.01 -28.61
C VAL A 138 0.07 -0.89 -27.36
N LYS A 139 1.02 -1.80 -27.19
CA LYS A 139 1.09 -2.61 -25.95
C LYS A 139 1.60 -1.80 -24.78
N SER A 140 0.83 -1.78 -23.69
CA SER A 140 1.19 -1.11 -22.43
C SER A 140 2.17 -1.96 -21.61
N ARG A 141 3.38 -2.19 -22.14
CA ARG A 141 4.37 -3.09 -21.51
C ARG A 141 4.75 -2.67 -20.10
N LEU A 142 4.97 -1.38 -19.88
CA LEU A 142 5.39 -0.87 -18.58
C LEU A 142 4.30 -1.05 -17.53
N LEU A 143 3.06 -0.61 -17.83
CA LEU A 143 1.95 -0.65 -16.87
C LEU A 143 1.52 -2.07 -16.54
N ASP A 144 1.56 -2.97 -17.53
CA ASP A 144 1.28 -4.38 -17.33
C ASP A 144 2.31 -5.02 -16.36
N GLN A 145 3.61 -4.70 -16.52
CA GLN A 145 4.65 -5.16 -15.59
C GLN A 145 4.52 -4.53 -14.20
N VAL A 146 4.20 -3.23 -14.12
CA VAL A 146 3.93 -2.55 -12.84
C VAL A 146 2.81 -3.23 -12.07
N TRP A 147 1.75 -3.61 -12.76
CA TRP A 147 0.63 -4.34 -12.17
C TRP A 147 1.04 -5.74 -11.73
N GLU A 148 1.71 -6.50 -12.59
CA GLU A 148 2.17 -7.86 -12.29
C GLU A 148 3.11 -7.89 -11.07
N ILE A 149 4.07 -6.98 -10.99
CA ILE A 149 4.95 -6.83 -9.81
C ILE A 149 4.13 -6.56 -8.56
N ASN A 150 3.11 -5.70 -8.64
CA ASN A 150 2.25 -5.39 -7.51
C ASN A 150 1.47 -6.62 -7.01
N GLU A 151 0.86 -7.39 -7.92
CA GLU A 151 0.12 -8.60 -7.54
C GLU A 151 1.04 -9.65 -6.89
N GLN A 152 2.23 -9.86 -7.45
CA GLN A 152 3.23 -10.73 -6.84
C GLN A 152 3.70 -10.24 -5.47
N GLN A 153 3.78 -8.93 -5.29
CA GLN A 153 4.20 -8.32 -4.03
C GLN A 153 3.17 -8.49 -2.90
N LYS A 154 1.90 -8.54 -3.22
CA LYS A 154 0.84 -8.80 -2.22
C LYS A 154 0.98 -10.16 -1.54
N GLU A 155 1.65 -11.11 -2.18
CA GLU A 155 1.88 -12.46 -1.64
C GLU A 155 3.14 -12.57 -0.78
N ILE A 156 3.94 -11.49 -0.63
CA ILE A 156 5.27 -11.58 -0.02
C ILE A 156 5.24 -12.14 1.40
N LEU A 157 4.27 -11.72 2.23
CA LEU A 157 4.17 -12.23 3.60
C LEU A 157 3.74 -13.70 3.65
N PHE A 158 2.92 -14.14 2.71
CA PHE A 158 2.59 -15.57 2.60
C PHE A 158 3.83 -16.38 2.22
N ARG A 159 4.61 -15.96 1.22
CA ARG A 159 5.84 -16.65 0.80
C ARG A 159 6.85 -16.74 1.96
N LYS A 160 7.02 -15.66 2.74
CA LYS A 160 7.88 -15.68 3.92
C LYS A 160 7.39 -16.66 4.99
N LEU A 161 6.10 -16.65 5.32
CA LEU A 161 5.51 -17.64 6.23
C LEU A 161 5.71 -19.08 5.74
N TRP A 162 5.42 -19.31 4.46
CA TRP A 162 5.59 -20.62 3.84
C TRP A 162 7.01 -21.17 4.01
N ASN A 163 8.01 -20.33 3.76
CA ASN A 163 9.42 -20.68 3.92
C ASN A 163 9.78 -20.94 5.38
N ILE A 164 9.36 -20.07 6.31
CA ILE A 164 9.66 -20.19 7.75
C ILE A 164 9.05 -21.44 8.36
N PHE A 165 7.82 -21.78 7.97
CA PHE A 165 7.13 -22.98 8.45
C PHE A 165 7.37 -24.22 7.55
N LYS A 166 8.29 -24.13 6.57
CA LYS A 166 8.69 -25.23 5.68
C LYS A 166 7.50 -25.93 5.00
N GLY A 167 6.51 -25.11 4.60
CA GLY A 167 5.30 -25.58 3.93
C GLY A 167 4.21 -26.13 4.86
N ASP A 168 4.40 -26.18 6.16
CA ASP A 168 3.39 -26.67 7.12
C ASP A 168 2.75 -25.52 7.89
N LEU A 169 1.61 -25.05 7.40
CA LEU A 169 0.78 -24.04 8.07
C LEU A 169 -0.48 -24.64 8.71
N LYS A 170 -0.68 -25.96 8.64
CA LYS A 170 -1.86 -26.60 9.20
C LYS A 170 -2.00 -26.34 10.69
N ASN A 171 -3.16 -25.87 11.09
CA ASN A 171 -3.50 -25.50 12.48
C ASN A 171 -2.60 -24.40 13.09
N LYS A 172 -1.77 -23.71 12.29
CA LYS A 172 -1.01 -22.56 12.78
C LYS A 172 -1.95 -21.39 13.01
N LYS A 173 -1.80 -20.73 14.15
CA LYS A 173 -2.50 -19.50 14.48
C LYS A 173 -1.70 -18.30 13.98
N ILE A 174 -2.26 -17.58 13.03
CA ILE A 174 -1.61 -16.43 12.43
C ILE A 174 -2.39 -15.17 12.82
N ALA A 175 -1.73 -14.31 13.58
CA ALA A 175 -2.23 -12.99 13.90
C ALA A 175 -1.99 -12.03 12.73
N ILE A 176 -2.97 -11.20 12.42
CA ILE A 176 -2.85 -10.14 11.40
C ILE A 176 -3.23 -8.80 12.03
N TRP A 177 -2.36 -7.82 11.85
CA TRP A 177 -2.61 -6.43 12.13
C TRP A 177 -2.80 -5.64 10.84
N GLY A 178 -4.03 -5.18 10.61
CA GLY A 178 -4.43 -4.41 9.45
C GLY A 178 -4.96 -5.26 8.31
N SER A 179 -6.11 -4.88 7.79
CA SER A 179 -6.75 -5.44 6.59
C SER A 179 -7.05 -4.38 5.54
N SER A 180 -7.20 -3.11 5.95
CA SER A 180 -7.35 -1.99 5.04
C SER A 180 -6.12 -1.83 4.13
N PHE A 181 -6.32 -1.35 2.90
CA PHE A 181 -5.21 -1.20 1.95
C PHE A 181 -4.18 -0.15 2.39
N LYS A 182 -4.59 0.79 3.24
CA LYS A 182 -3.74 1.75 3.95
C LYS A 182 -4.43 2.26 5.22
N GLU A 183 -3.69 2.98 6.05
CA GLU A 183 -4.24 3.62 7.26
C GLU A 183 -5.28 4.71 6.94
N LYS A 184 -6.17 4.98 7.90
CA LYS A 184 -7.24 5.99 7.85
C LYS A 184 -8.34 5.71 6.82
N THR A 185 -8.56 4.45 6.48
CA THR A 185 -9.67 4.01 5.64
C THR A 185 -10.14 2.63 6.07
N ALA A 186 -11.43 2.35 5.90
CA ALA A 186 -12.01 1.02 6.09
C ALA A 186 -11.91 0.15 4.83
N SER A 187 -11.47 0.70 3.70
CA SER A 187 -11.49 0.00 2.42
C SER A 187 -10.48 -1.14 2.36
N ILE A 188 -10.97 -2.33 2.05
CA ILE A 188 -10.18 -3.53 1.77
C ILE A 188 -10.05 -3.80 0.26
N GLN A 189 -10.56 -2.90 -0.59
CA GLN A 189 -10.59 -3.09 -2.02
C GLN A 189 -9.17 -3.29 -2.57
N ASN A 190 -8.96 -4.39 -3.25
CA ASN A 190 -7.68 -4.78 -3.84
C ASN A 190 -6.48 -4.76 -2.86
N ALA A 191 -6.75 -4.94 -1.57
CA ALA A 191 -5.74 -4.93 -0.51
C ALA A 191 -4.95 -6.23 -0.45
N SER A 192 -3.76 -6.18 0.14
CA SER A 192 -2.86 -7.33 0.31
C SER A 192 -3.40 -8.39 1.28
N ILE A 193 -4.50 -8.08 2.00
CA ILE A 193 -5.16 -9.04 2.88
C ILE A 193 -5.77 -10.21 2.08
N HIS A 194 -6.30 -9.97 0.88
CA HIS A 194 -7.01 -11.00 0.10
C HIS A 194 -6.11 -12.18 -0.27
N PRO A 195 -5.00 -12.02 -1.01
CA PRO A 195 -4.15 -13.15 -1.35
C PRO A 195 -3.55 -13.81 -0.11
N LEU A 196 -3.31 -13.04 0.96
CA LEU A 196 -2.80 -13.59 2.20
C LEU A 196 -3.81 -14.50 2.90
N LEU A 197 -5.11 -14.14 2.95
CA LEU A 197 -6.17 -14.99 3.52
C LEU A 197 -6.39 -16.24 2.68
N GLU A 198 -6.57 -16.08 1.36
CA GLU A 198 -6.85 -17.19 0.45
C GLU A 198 -5.76 -18.26 0.48
N ALA A 199 -4.49 -17.83 0.41
CA ALA A 199 -3.36 -18.73 0.45
C ALA A 199 -3.25 -19.48 1.80
N ARG A 200 -3.58 -18.83 2.92
CA ARG A 200 -3.53 -19.45 4.26
C ARG A 200 -4.64 -20.44 4.49
N TRP A 201 -5.88 -20.12 4.07
CA TRP A 201 -6.99 -21.05 4.17
C TRP A 201 -6.73 -22.31 3.36
N ALA A 202 -6.17 -22.17 2.16
CA ALA A 202 -5.76 -23.32 1.35
C ALA A 202 -4.76 -24.25 2.07
N GLN A 203 -4.03 -23.75 3.06
CA GLN A 203 -3.04 -24.49 3.85
C GLN A 203 -3.53 -24.86 5.26
N GLY A 204 -4.80 -24.58 5.61
CA GLY A 204 -5.39 -24.96 6.90
C GLY A 204 -4.91 -24.16 8.10
N ALA A 205 -4.41 -22.95 7.91
CA ALA A 205 -4.09 -22.02 8.98
C ALA A 205 -5.35 -21.33 9.53
N ILE A 206 -5.32 -20.94 10.79
CA ILE A 206 -6.38 -20.16 11.45
C ILE A 206 -5.90 -18.73 11.59
N VAL A 207 -6.70 -17.79 11.09
CA VAL A 207 -6.37 -16.36 11.09
C VAL A 207 -7.12 -15.64 12.20
N TYR A 208 -6.41 -14.86 12.98
CA TYR A 208 -6.96 -13.89 13.92
C TYR A 208 -6.61 -12.49 13.41
N LEU A 209 -7.61 -11.69 13.13
CA LEU A 209 -7.47 -10.41 12.45
C LEU A 209 -7.96 -9.26 13.31
N HIS A 210 -7.15 -8.23 13.42
CA HIS A 210 -7.52 -6.93 13.94
C HIS A 210 -7.26 -5.84 12.90
N ASP A 211 -8.22 -4.94 12.74
CA ASP A 211 -8.08 -3.67 12.02
C ASP A 211 -8.97 -2.64 12.71
N PRO A 212 -8.52 -1.39 12.93
CA PRO A 212 -9.30 -0.37 13.63
C PRO A 212 -10.62 -0.01 12.94
N GLU A 213 -10.67 -0.10 11.61
CA GLU A 213 -11.78 0.42 10.80
C GLU A 213 -12.40 -0.64 9.88
N ALA A 214 -11.62 -1.61 9.39
CA ALA A 214 -12.02 -2.46 8.26
C ALA A 214 -12.64 -3.82 8.66
N LEU A 215 -12.83 -4.12 9.94
CA LEU A 215 -13.38 -5.42 10.36
C LEU A 215 -14.78 -5.67 9.81
N HIS A 216 -15.61 -4.63 9.70
CA HIS A 216 -16.95 -4.72 9.12
C HIS A 216 -16.89 -5.14 7.65
N GLU A 217 -15.99 -4.52 6.86
CA GLU A 217 -15.80 -4.81 5.44
C GLU A 217 -15.30 -6.25 5.22
N VAL A 218 -14.37 -6.70 6.08
CA VAL A 218 -13.89 -8.09 6.05
C VAL A 218 -15.02 -9.06 6.36
N ASN A 219 -15.84 -8.78 7.38
CA ASN A 219 -16.98 -9.63 7.73
C ASN A 219 -18.06 -9.63 6.64
N ALA A 220 -18.32 -8.48 6.01
CA ALA A 220 -19.27 -8.38 4.91
C ALA A 220 -18.84 -9.21 3.69
N LEU A 221 -17.53 -9.24 3.39
CA LEU A 221 -17.00 -9.97 2.22
C LEU A 221 -16.87 -11.47 2.47
N TYR A 222 -16.32 -11.87 3.62
CA TYR A 222 -15.95 -13.27 3.88
C TYR A 222 -16.95 -14.03 4.75
N GLY A 223 -17.83 -13.31 5.45
CA GLY A 223 -18.82 -13.88 6.37
C GLY A 223 -18.19 -14.53 7.60
N ALA A 224 -19.02 -15.24 8.36
CA ALA A 224 -18.58 -16.00 9.53
C ALA A 224 -17.87 -17.29 9.08
N ARG A 225 -16.62 -17.46 9.51
CA ARG A 225 -15.79 -18.62 9.20
C ARG A 225 -15.11 -19.16 10.46
N ALA A 226 -14.96 -20.47 10.56
CA ALA A 226 -14.23 -21.09 11.68
C ALA A 226 -12.71 -20.82 11.63
N ASP A 227 -12.18 -20.49 10.45
CA ASP A 227 -10.77 -20.23 10.21
C ASP A 227 -10.42 -18.73 10.10
N LEU A 228 -11.40 -17.83 10.38
CA LEU A 228 -11.22 -16.38 10.43
C LEU A 228 -11.90 -15.79 11.66
N ILE A 229 -11.13 -15.35 12.62
CA ILE A 229 -11.61 -14.74 13.86
C ILE A 229 -11.29 -13.25 13.83
N LEU A 230 -12.33 -12.42 13.81
CA LEU A 230 -12.21 -10.97 13.86
C LEU A 230 -12.18 -10.50 15.31
N CYS A 231 -11.19 -9.72 15.68
CA CYS A 231 -10.98 -9.25 17.05
C CYS A 231 -10.99 -7.72 17.09
N SER A 232 -11.70 -7.15 18.05
CA SER A 232 -11.76 -5.69 18.27
C SER A 232 -10.54 -5.13 19.01
N ASP A 233 -9.70 -5.97 19.58
CA ASP A 233 -8.48 -5.59 20.29
C ASP A 233 -7.25 -6.20 19.61
N GLN A 234 -6.23 -5.38 19.39
CA GLN A 234 -4.99 -5.79 18.72
C GLN A 234 -4.19 -6.84 19.50
N TYR A 235 -4.30 -6.85 20.82
CA TYR A 235 -3.59 -7.83 21.66
C TYR A 235 -4.35 -9.16 21.79
N GLN A 236 -5.64 -9.17 21.52
CA GLN A 236 -6.43 -10.41 21.52
C GLN A 236 -5.98 -11.35 20.40
N VAL A 237 -5.62 -10.83 19.22
CA VAL A 237 -5.16 -11.66 18.09
C VAL A 237 -3.84 -12.35 18.36
N ILE A 238 -3.02 -11.78 19.25
CA ILE A 238 -1.66 -12.24 19.53
C ILE A 238 -1.62 -13.49 20.44
N GLN A 239 -2.65 -13.70 21.26
CA GLN A 239 -2.67 -14.80 22.22
C GLN A 239 -2.45 -16.15 21.52
N GLN A 240 -1.38 -16.87 21.92
CA GLN A 240 -0.99 -18.15 21.32
C GLN A 240 -0.75 -18.10 19.78
N ALA A 241 -0.38 -16.94 19.24
CA ALA A 241 -0.06 -16.82 17.84
C ALA A 241 1.32 -17.43 17.51
N ASP A 242 1.39 -18.12 16.38
CA ASP A 242 2.63 -18.67 15.83
C ASP A 242 3.40 -17.65 14.98
N ALA A 243 2.71 -16.61 14.51
CA ALA A 243 3.30 -15.46 13.83
C ALA A 243 2.35 -14.26 13.88
N LEU A 244 2.92 -13.05 13.84
CA LEU A 244 2.22 -11.79 13.61
C LEU A 244 2.60 -11.27 12.23
N CYS A 245 1.60 -10.96 11.40
CA CYS A 245 1.76 -10.28 10.11
C CYS A 245 1.18 -8.87 10.18
N LEU A 246 1.99 -7.87 9.86
CA LEU A 246 1.55 -6.49 9.78
C LEU A 246 1.34 -6.10 8.32
N LEU A 247 0.12 -5.74 7.94
CA LEU A 247 -0.25 -5.37 6.58
C LEU A 247 -0.59 -3.89 6.40
N THR A 248 -1.08 -3.22 7.47
CA THR A 248 -1.45 -1.81 7.41
C THR A 248 -0.73 -1.03 8.50
N ALA A 249 -0.14 0.11 8.14
CA ALA A 249 0.69 0.91 9.05
C ALA A 249 -0.12 1.83 9.98
N TRP A 250 -1.18 1.31 10.62
CA TRP A 250 -1.93 2.07 11.62
C TRP A 250 -1.05 2.55 12.75
N LYS A 251 -1.20 3.80 13.20
CA LYS A 251 -0.36 4.39 14.26
C LYS A 251 -0.36 3.59 15.55
N GLN A 252 -1.48 2.95 15.90
CA GLN A 252 -1.56 2.13 17.11
C GLN A 252 -0.65 0.90 17.09
N TYR A 253 -0.18 0.45 15.91
CA TYR A 253 0.76 -0.66 15.78
C TYR A 253 2.24 -0.25 15.85
N TRP A 254 2.55 1.06 15.81
CA TRP A 254 3.93 1.55 15.69
C TRP A 254 4.78 1.30 16.94
N SER A 255 4.16 1.29 18.12
CA SER A 255 4.86 1.10 19.39
C SER A 255 4.10 0.14 20.29
N PRO A 256 4.04 -1.15 19.93
CA PRO A 256 3.37 -2.14 20.77
C PRO A 256 4.21 -2.47 22.00
N ASP A 257 3.59 -3.06 23.00
CA ASP A 257 4.31 -3.66 24.11
C ASP A 257 4.96 -4.99 23.65
N PHE A 258 6.21 -4.93 23.20
CA PHE A 258 6.95 -6.10 22.71
C PHE A 258 7.14 -7.18 23.77
N GLN A 259 7.26 -6.81 25.05
CA GLN A 259 7.39 -7.80 26.12
C GLN A 259 6.08 -8.57 26.30
N TYR A 260 4.95 -7.86 26.30
CA TYR A 260 3.65 -8.50 26.33
C TYR A 260 3.41 -9.39 25.10
N LEU A 261 3.71 -8.92 23.90
CA LEU A 261 3.60 -9.72 22.68
C LEU A 261 4.39 -11.03 22.81
N LYS A 262 5.65 -10.95 23.25
CA LYS A 262 6.53 -12.11 23.40
C LYS A 262 5.99 -13.13 24.40
N GLN A 263 5.37 -12.66 25.49
CA GLN A 263 4.78 -13.54 26.51
C GLN A 263 3.52 -14.26 26.01
N GLN A 264 2.75 -13.61 25.12
CA GLN A 264 1.48 -14.15 24.66
C GLN A 264 1.60 -15.05 23.42
N MET A 265 2.64 -14.88 22.61
CA MET A 265 2.84 -15.65 21.38
C MET A 265 3.46 -17.02 21.66
N ASN A 266 3.04 -18.04 20.90
CA ASN A 266 3.73 -19.35 20.88
C ASN A 266 5.13 -19.24 20.28
N ARG A 267 5.26 -18.42 19.22
CA ARG A 267 6.52 -18.11 18.56
C ARG A 267 6.62 -16.59 18.37
N PRO A 268 7.66 -15.94 18.91
CA PRO A 268 7.86 -14.51 18.76
C PRO A 268 8.37 -14.17 17.35
N LEU A 269 7.52 -14.36 16.33
CA LEU A 269 7.79 -14.11 14.93
C LEU A 269 6.93 -12.95 14.43
N ILE A 270 7.58 -11.91 13.89
CA ILE A 270 6.92 -10.75 13.27
C ILE A 270 7.33 -10.68 11.80
N LEU A 271 6.33 -10.63 10.92
CA LEU A 271 6.47 -10.34 9.50
C LEU A 271 5.87 -8.96 9.22
N ASP A 272 6.72 -8.00 8.93
CA ASP A 272 6.32 -6.60 8.75
C ASP A 272 6.23 -6.24 7.27
N GLY A 273 5.02 -6.23 6.73
CA GLY A 273 4.72 -5.87 5.34
C GLY A 273 4.79 -4.36 5.04
N ARG A 274 5.10 -3.53 6.05
CA ARG A 274 5.16 -2.06 5.91
C ARG A 274 6.50 -1.46 6.33
N ASN A 275 7.40 -2.30 6.89
CA ASN A 275 8.71 -1.88 7.40
C ASN A 275 8.60 -0.71 8.39
N ILE A 276 7.63 -0.77 9.32
CA ILE A 276 7.43 0.29 10.31
C ILE A 276 8.33 0.17 11.52
N TYR A 277 8.92 -1.01 11.74
CA TYR A 277 9.78 -1.26 12.89
C TYR A 277 11.27 -1.20 12.51
N ASP A 278 12.09 -0.78 13.50
CA ASP A 278 13.53 -0.95 13.43
C ASP A 278 13.88 -2.43 13.65
N PRO A 279 14.48 -3.10 12.65
CA PRO A 279 14.82 -4.54 12.75
C PRO A 279 15.77 -4.85 13.91
N VAL A 280 16.74 -3.97 14.17
CA VAL A 280 17.74 -4.17 15.25
C VAL A 280 17.05 -4.11 16.60
N TYR A 281 16.18 -3.12 16.79
CA TYR A 281 15.43 -2.99 18.02
C TYR A 281 14.50 -4.18 18.27
N VAL A 282 13.69 -4.60 17.28
CA VAL A 282 12.75 -5.71 17.43
C VAL A 282 13.47 -7.04 17.71
N LYS A 283 14.58 -7.30 16.99
CA LYS A 283 15.43 -8.47 17.24
C LYS A 283 16.04 -8.45 18.66
N SER A 284 16.41 -7.26 19.16
CA SER A 284 16.92 -7.10 20.54
C SER A 284 15.87 -7.41 21.61
N GLN A 285 14.58 -7.26 21.30
CA GLN A 285 13.47 -7.68 22.19
C GLN A 285 13.25 -9.21 22.16
N GLY A 286 13.97 -9.94 21.32
CA GLY A 286 13.97 -11.40 21.22
C GLY A 286 12.93 -11.94 20.25
N PHE A 287 12.58 -11.17 19.22
CA PHE A 287 11.73 -11.61 18.12
C PHE A 287 12.55 -12.09 16.92
N GLU A 288 12.06 -13.12 16.26
CA GLU A 288 12.36 -13.34 14.85
C GLU A 288 11.61 -12.27 14.06
N TYR A 289 12.34 -11.44 13.34
CA TYR A 289 11.74 -10.34 12.58
C TYR A 289 12.17 -10.36 11.12
N GLN A 290 11.18 -10.27 10.24
CA GLN A 290 11.40 -10.09 8.81
C GLN A 290 10.50 -8.96 8.30
N GLY A 291 11.12 -7.92 7.75
CA GLY A 291 10.43 -6.90 6.96
C GLY A 291 10.14 -7.39 5.53
N VAL A 292 9.74 -6.49 4.66
CA VAL A 292 9.62 -6.77 3.21
C VAL A 292 10.98 -7.16 2.65
N VAL A 293 12.05 -6.55 3.16
CA VAL A 293 13.45 -6.92 2.88
C VAL A 293 14.10 -7.35 4.17
N GLU A 294 14.74 -8.50 4.17
CA GLU A 294 15.51 -8.99 5.31
C GLU A 294 16.95 -8.51 5.21
N HIS A 295 17.44 -7.84 6.27
CA HIS A 295 18.87 -7.60 6.48
C HIS A 295 19.39 -8.67 7.42
N GLU A 296 20.01 -9.70 6.91
CA GLU A 296 21.09 -10.33 7.67
C GLU A 296 22.24 -9.33 7.70
N CYS A 297 22.50 -8.74 8.87
CA CYS A 297 23.76 -8.05 9.11
C CYS A 297 24.87 -9.09 8.98
N ASN A 298 25.31 -9.39 7.78
CA ASN A 298 26.62 -9.95 7.56
C ASN A 298 27.61 -8.85 7.97
N HIS A 299 28.10 -8.91 9.21
CA HIS A 299 29.30 -8.21 9.58
C HIS A 299 30.34 -8.56 8.52
N PHE A 300 30.71 -7.60 7.71
CA PHE A 300 31.95 -7.66 6.97
C PHE A 300 33.07 -7.83 7.99
N SER A 301 33.39 -9.08 8.30
CA SER A 301 34.67 -9.43 8.92
C SER A 301 35.73 -9.04 7.88
N LYS A 302 36.52 -8.01 8.22
CA LYS A 302 37.71 -7.61 7.48
C LYS A 302 38.74 -8.73 7.51
#